data_a47040ff666e220879f1bb2edf148b2e
#
_entry.id   a47040ff666e220879f1bb2edf148b2e
#
_cell.length_a   1.000
_cell.length_b   1.000
_cell.length_c   1.000
_cell.angle_alpha   90.00
_cell.angle_beta   90.00
_cell.angle_gamma   90.00
#
_symmetry.space_group_name_H-M   'P 1'
#
loop_
_entity.id
_entity.type
_entity.pdbx_description
1 polymer ?
#
loop_
_entity_poly.entity_id
_entity_poly.type
_entity_poly.pdbx_seq_one_letter_code
_entity_poly.pdbx_strand_id
1 'polypeptide(L)'
;MLYLTPEARARVEIDRMLNAAGWAVQSAAQVNLKASRGVAVREFALKKPHGRVDYLLFVDGKAVGVVEAKKEGEPLIGVEWQSARYVHGLPDEMPKALEGTLPFAYESTGGETRFTNTLDPEPASRQVFWFHRPETLAGWIAEALRNPGAPTLRYRLRGMPPADLTGLWPPKDVAVRNLEESLSAGHPRALIQMATGSGKTLLAAFLSYRLVKFADAKRVLFLVDRANLGRQTLKEFQGFTTPDDGRKFTELYNVQHLSSNVVDPVARVTISTIQRVYSILRGESDLDPGLDEQSAYELATEPVPVEYNPAVPPETYDVVIVDECHRSIYGLWRQVLDYFDAFTIGLTATPNKQAFGFFNQNLVMEYGHDQAVADGVNVDFDVYRIRTEITEQGSTIDAGIVTQFRDRQSRRTRWEKLDEDLAYTGQQLDRAVVARDQIRTVLEVYRDRLFTEIFPG
;
A
#
# COMPACT_ATOMS: atom_id res chain seq x y z
N MET A 1 5.93 -28.10 -30.25
CA MET A 1 5.27 -27.02 -29.47
C MET A 1 4.53 -26.15 -30.46
N LEU A 2 3.19 -26.05 -30.35
CA LEU A 2 2.42 -25.13 -31.14
C LEU A 2 2.83 -23.71 -30.76
N TYR A 3 3.27 -22.92 -31.73
CA TYR A 3 3.67 -21.53 -31.52
C TYR A 3 2.38 -20.70 -31.32
N LEU A 4 2.03 -20.42 -30.07
CA LEU A 4 0.90 -19.56 -29.75
C LEU A 4 1.23 -18.11 -30.15
N THR A 5 0.29 -17.44 -30.78
CA THR A 5 0.41 -15.99 -31.03
C THR A 5 0.48 -15.22 -29.70
N PRO A 6 1.06 -14.02 -29.65
CA PRO A 6 1.13 -13.23 -28.42
C PRO A 6 -0.25 -13.01 -27.78
N GLU A 7 -1.28 -12.78 -28.57
CA GLU A 7 -2.67 -12.64 -28.09
C GLU A 7 -3.21 -13.96 -27.51
N ALA A 8 -2.93 -15.10 -28.16
CA ALA A 8 -3.33 -16.40 -27.63
C ALA A 8 -2.63 -16.73 -26.28
N ARG A 9 -1.37 -16.29 -26.09
CA ARG A 9 -0.68 -16.40 -24.80
C ARG A 9 -1.33 -15.52 -23.74
N ALA A 10 -1.67 -14.27 -24.07
CA ALA A 10 -2.38 -13.37 -23.16
C ALA A 10 -3.71 -14.00 -22.68
N ARG A 11 -4.48 -14.61 -23.61
CA ARG A 11 -5.74 -15.29 -23.25
C ARG A 11 -5.54 -16.49 -22.33
N VAL A 12 -4.49 -17.28 -22.51
CA VAL A 12 -4.16 -18.40 -21.59
C VAL A 12 -3.88 -17.89 -20.18
N GLU A 13 -3.15 -16.79 -20.07
CA GLU A 13 -2.83 -16.20 -18.78
C GLU A 13 -4.07 -15.54 -18.15
N ILE A 14 -4.88 -14.84 -18.92
CA ILE A 14 -6.16 -14.27 -18.46
C ILE A 14 -7.10 -15.38 -17.95
N ASP A 15 -7.19 -16.51 -18.65
CA ASP A 15 -7.96 -17.67 -18.19
C ASP A 15 -7.48 -18.19 -16.83
N ARG A 16 -6.16 -18.30 -16.66
CA ARG A 16 -5.54 -18.72 -15.40
C ARG A 16 -5.87 -17.74 -14.28
N MET A 17 -5.74 -16.44 -14.55
CA MET A 17 -6.03 -15.38 -13.59
C MET A 17 -7.50 -15.35 -13.17
N LEU A 18 -8.42 -15.46 -14.13
CA LEU A 18 -9.86 -15.51 -13.87
C LEU A 18 -10.23 -16.74 -13.04
N ASN A 19 -9.72 -17.93 -13.41
CA ASN A 19 -9.98 -19.14 -12.63
C ASN A 19 -9.45 -19.03 -11.20
N ALA A 20 -8.25 -18.49 -11.00
CA ALA A 20 -7.69 -18.27 -9.67
C ALA A 20 -8.51 -17.29 -8.83
N ALA A 21 -9.16 -16.31 -9.47
CA ALA A 21 -10.07 -15.37 -8.82
C ALA A 21 -11.49 -15.94 -8.60
N GLY A 22 -11.74 -17.21 -8.93
CA GLY A 22 -13.01 -17.89 -8.68
C GLY A 22 -14.03 -17.80 -9.82
N TRP A 23 -13.61 -17.36 -11.02
CA TRP A 23 -14.47 -17.37 -12.21
C TRP A 23 -14.42 -18.72 -12.90
N ALA A 24 -15.61 -19.22 -13.29
CA ALA A 24 -15.69 -20.38 -14.21
C ALA A 24 -15.55 -19.89 -15.66
N VAL A 25 -14.38 -20.11 -16.25
CA VAL A 25 -14.12 -19.72 -17.65
C VAL A 25 -14.72 -20.77 -18.59
N GLN A 26 -15.58 -20.33 -19.53
CA GLN A 26 -16.32 -21.19 -20.45
C GLN A 26 -16.23 -20.69 -21.88
N SER A 27 -16.41 -21.61 -22.85
CA SER A 27 -16.57 -21.23 -24.25
C SER A 27 -18.02 -20.83 -24.55
N ALA A 28 -18.24 -19.94 -25.51
CA ALA A 28 -19.58 -19.55 -25.96
C ALA A 28 -20.45 -20.72 -26.44
N ALA A 29 -19.84 -21.82 -26.88
CA ALA A 29 -20.56 -23.01 -27.34
C ALA A 29 -21.14 -23.88 -26.21
N GLN A 30 -20.67 -23.72 -24.97
CA GLN A 30 -21.03 -24.56 -23.83
C GLN A 30 -21.31 -23.74 -22.58
N VAL A 31 -22.14 -22.71 -22.72
CA VAL A 31 -22.44 -21.78 -21.63
C VAL A 31 -23.38 -22.42 -20.61
N ASN A 32 -22.92 -22.47 -19.34
CA ASN A 32 -23.72 -22.82 -18.19
C ASN A 32 -23.57 -21.73 -17.11
N LEU A 33 -24.46 -20.77 -17.07
CA LEU A 33 -24.44 -19.65 -16.13
C LEU A 33 -24.70 -20.07 -14.68
N LYS A 34 -25.06 -21.34 -14.43
CA LYS A 34 -25.27 -21.92 -13.09
C LYS A 34 -24.06 -22.73 -12.60
N ALA A 35 -23.00 -22.82 -13.38
CA ALA A 35 -21.82 -23.60 -13.02
C ALA A 35 -21.05 -23.04 -11.81
N SER A 36 -21.08 -21.72 -11.62
CA SER A 36 -20.45 -20.98 -10.53
C SER A 36 -21.21 -19.69 -10.31
N ARG A 37 -20.96 -19.01 -9.20
CA ARG A 37 -21.43 -17.64 -8.95
C ARG A 37 -20.95 -16.68 -10.04
N GLY A 38 -19.66 -16.78 -10.42
CA GLY A 38 -19.04 -16.01 -11.49
C GLY A 38 -18.73 -16.88 -12.69
N VAL A 39 -19.22 -16.50 -13.87
CA VAL A 39 -18.93 -17.18 -15.14
C VAL A 39 -18.36 -16.16 -16.12
N ALA A 40 -17.21 -16.48 -16.72
CA ALA A 40 -16.58 -15.71 -17.77
C ALA A 40 -16.70 -16.46 -19.11
N VAL A 41 -17.49 -15.92 -20.03
CA VAL A 41 -17.76 -16.56 -21.33
C VAL A 41 -16.84 -15.97 -22.38
N ARG A 42 -15.94 -16.79 -22.95
CA ARG A 42 -14.99 -16.40 -24.00
C ARG A 42 -15.67 -16.17 -25.34
N GLU A 43 -15.14 -15.19 -26.08
CA GLU A 43 -15.52 -14.89 -27.47
C GLU A 43 -17.03 -14.74 -27.66
N PHE A 44 -17.68 -14.03 -26.74
CA PHE A 44 -19.12 -13.87 -26.77
C PHE A 44 -19.54 -12.98 -27.95
N ALA A 45 -20.42 -13.54 -28.82
CA ALA A 45 -20.94 -12.82 -29.98
C ALA A 45 -21.99 -11.79 -29.55
N LEU A 46 -21.79 -10.54 -29.97
CA LEU A 46 -22.73 -9.44 -29.82
C LEU A 46 -23.67 -9.34 -31.03
N LYS A 47 -24.78 -8.62 -30.90
CA LYS A 47 -25.63 -8.25 -32.05
C LYS A 47 -24.82 -7.51 -33.09
N LYS A 48 -25.15 -7.72 -34.37
CA LYS A 48 -24.59 -6.90 -35.46
C LYS A 48 -25.00 -5.44 -35.27
N PRO A 49 -24.09 -4.45 -35.47
CA PRO A 49 -22.72 -4.56 -36.00
C PRO A 49 -21.63 -4.65 -34.92
N HIS A 50 -21.93 -4.95 -33.65
CA HIS A 50 -21.05 -4.76 -32.49
C HIS A 50 -19.90 -5.80 -32.35
N GLY A 51 -19.92 -6.89 -33.16
CA GLY A 51 -18.83 -7.85 -33.21
C GLY A 51 -18.81 -8.87 -32.07
N ARG A 52 -17.66 -9.03 -31.40
CA ARG A 52 -17.46 -9.93 -30.27
C ARG A 52 -16.74 -9.21 -29.14
N VAL A 53 -16.91 -9.71 -27.93
CA VAL A 53 -16.13 -9.36 -26.75
C VAL A 53 -15.27 -10.57 -26.36
N ASP A 54 -14.02 -10.34 -25.93
CA ASP A 54 -13.12 -11.44 -25.58
C ASP A 54 -13.67 -12.26 -24.41
N TYR A 55 -14.17 -11.59 -23.36
CA TYR A 55 -14.91 -12.27 -22.29
C TYR A 55 -16.10 -11.41 -21.84
N LEU A 56 -17.27 -12.05 -21.72
CA LEU A 56 -18.43 -11.48 -21.05
C LEU A 56 -18.54 -12.08 -19.64
N LEU A 57 -18.60 -11.22 -18.65
CA LEU A 57 -18.64 -11.62 -17.23
C LEU A 57 -20.07 -11.67 -16.72
N PHE A 58 -20.43 -12.77 -16.07
CA PHE A 58 -21.70 -12.99 -15.43
C PHE A 58 -21.53 -13.24 -13.94
N VAL A 59 -22.35 -12.60 -13.12
CA VAL A 59 -22.47 -12.86 -11.68
C VAL A 59 -23.93 -13.21 -11.37
N ASP A 60 -24.12 -14.32 -10.67
CA ASP A 60 -25.44 -14.85 -10.35
C ASP A 60 -26.35 -14.94 -11.62
N GLY A 61 -25.76 -15.33 -12.75
CA GLY A 61 -26.42 -15.50 -14.04
C GLY A 61 -26.77 -14.22 -14.79
N LYS A 62 -26.35 -13.04 -14.32
CA LYS A 62 -26.58 -11.73 -14.95
C LYS A 62 -25.29 -11.13 -15.46
N ALA A 63 -25.34 -10.54 -16.64
CA ALA A 63 -24.18 -9.85 -17.21
C ALA A 63 -23.80 -8.62 -16.36
N VAL A 64 -22.50 -8.51 -16.04
CA VAL A 64 -21.97 -7.46 -15.16
C VAL A 64 -20.82 -6.68 -15.76
N GLY A 65 -20.12 -7.23 -16.75
CA GLY A 65 -18.92 -6.57 -17.28
C GLY A 65 -18.27 -7.35 -18.40
N VAL A 66 -17.12 -6.85 -18.83
CA VAL A 66 -16.35 -7.38 -19.95
C VAL A 66 -14.86 -7.43 -19.63
N VAL A 67 -14.12 -8.32 -20.31
CA VAL A 67 -12.66 -8.31 -20.37
C VAL A 67 -12.24 -8.25 -21.82
N GLU A 68 -11.36 -7.31 -22.17
CA GLU A 68 -10.65 -7.22 -23.42
C GLU A 68 -9.22 -7.76 -23.27
N ALA A 69 -8.90 -8.73 -24.08
CA ALA A 69 -7.55 -9.29 -24.12
C ALA A 69 -6.68 -8.52 -25.13
N LYS A 70 -5.52 -8.06 -24.68
CA LYS A 70 -4.54 -7.36 -25.49
C LYS A 70 -3.24 -8.17 -25.52
N LYS A 71 -2.48 -8.04 -26.61
CA LYS A 71 -1.15 -8.65 -26.65
C LYS A 71 -0.18 -7.94 -25.70
N GLU A 72 0.79 -8.66 -25.19
CA GLU A 72 1.84 -8.12 -24.36
C GLU A 72 2.57 -6.97 -25.07
N GLY A 73 2.82 -5.86 -24.33
CA GLY A 73 3.45 -4.64 -24.84
C GLY A 73 2.50 -3.69 -25.57
N GLU A 74 1.23 -4.01 -25.70
CA GLU A 74 0.22 -3.07 -26.21
C GLU A 74 -0.23 -2.14 -25.08
N PRO A 75 -0.26 -0.82 -25.29
CA PRO A 75 -0.74 0.11 -24.27
C PRO A 75 -2.23 -0.13 -23.97
N LEU A 76 -2.54 -0.31 -22.69
CA LEU A 76 -3.92 -0.46 -22.20
C LEU A 76 -4.51 0.94 -22.00
N ILE A 77 -5.11 1.49 -23.06
CA ILE A 77 -5.71 2.84 -23.06
C ILE A 77 -7.10 2.76 -23.69
N GLY A 78 -8.16 3.04 -22.91
CA GLY A 78 -9.40 3.54 -23.48
C GLY A 78 -10.58 2.59 -23.60
N VAL A 79 -10.84 1.68 -22.64
CA VAL A 79 -12.10 0.92 -22.57
C VAL A 79 -13.32 1.81 -22.31
N GLU A 80 -13.11 3.02 -21.79
CA GLU A 80 -14.21 3.95 -21.46
C GLU A 80 -15.18 4.19 -22.64
N TRP A 81 -14.67 4.20 -23.88
CA TRP A 81 -15.47 4.35 -25.09
C TRP A 81 -16.17 3.06 -25.55
N GLN A 82 -15.71 1.89 -25.10
CA GLN A 82 -16.22 0.61 -25.59
C GLN A 82 -17.38 0.07 -24.73
N SER A 83 -17.49 0.46 -23.46
CA SER A 83 -18.54 -0.05 -22.56
C SER A 83 -19.95 0.19 -23.10
N ALA A 84 -20.24 1.37 -23.64
CA ALA A 84 -21.53 1.69 -24.27
C ALA A 84 -21.79 0.78 -25.49
N ARG A 85 -20.76 0.51 -26.31
CA ARG A 85 -20.85 -0.41 -27.45
C ARG A 85 -21.26 -1.82 -27.05
N TYR A 86 -20.68 -2.32 -25.92
CA TYR A 86 -21.00 -3.66 -25.42
C TYR A 86 -22.40 -3.75 -24.87
N VAL A 87 -22.88 -2.75 -24.13
CA VAL A 87 -24.26 -2.71 -23.63
C VAL A 87 -25.27 -2.80 -24.76
N HIS A 88 -25.09 -2.00 -25.80
CA HIS A 88 -25.99 -2.00 -27.00
C HIS A 88 -25.86 -3.28 -27.83
N GLY A 89 -24.70 -3.94 -27.77
CA GLY A 89 -24.44 -5.17 -28.50
C GLY A 89 -24.96 -6.44 -27.82
N LEU A 90 -25.38 -6.38 -26.57
CA LEU A 90 -25.97 -7.54 -25.91
C LEU A 90 -27.36 -7.89 -26.48
N PRO A 91 -27.72 -9.20 -26.54
CA PRO A 91 -29.10 -9.60 -26.81
C PRO A 91 -30.09 -8.94 -25.82
N ASP A 92 -31.25 -8.51 -26.30
CA ASP A 92 -32.25 -7.78 -25.48
C ASP A 92 -32.74 -8.64 -24.30
N GLU A 93 -32.86 -9.97 -24.54
CA GLU A 93 -33.29 -10.94 -23.57
C GLU A 93 -32.20 -11.30 -22.55
N MET A 94 -30.96 -10.81 -22.73
CA MET A 94 -29.83 -11.11 -21.82
C MET A 94 -30.05 -10.43 -20.47
N PRO A 95 -30.14 -11.20 -19.36
CA PRO A 95 -30.29 -10.60 -18.05
C PRO A 95 -29.04 -9.82 -17.66
N LYS A 96 -29.22 -8.54 -17.33
CA LYS A 96 -28.17 -7.63 -16.82
C LYS A 96 -28.35 -7.44 -15.33
N ALA A 97 -27.27 -7.26 -14.61
CA ALA A 97 -27.33 -7.01 -13.16
C ALA A 97 -27.87 -5.59 -12.86
N LEU A 98 -27.52 -4.62 -13.72
CA LEU A 98 -28.04 -3.26 -13.71
C LEU A 98 -28.59 -2.93 -15.09
N GLU A 99 -29.72 -2.24 -15.14
CA GLU A 99 -30.31 -1.82 -16.42
C GLU A 99 -29.43 -0.78 -17.11
N GLY A 100 -29.29 -0.91 -18.41
CA GLY A 100 -28.61 0.07 -19.27
C GLY A 100 -27.08 0.13 -19.13
N THR A 101 -26.45 -0.72 -18.31
CA THR A 101 -25.00 -0.69 -18.14
C THR A 101 -24.38 -2.06 -17.88
N LEU A 102 -23.09 -2.19 -18.28
CA LEU A 102 -22.18 -3.23 -17.82
C LEU A 102 -21.10 -2.51 -16.98
N PRO A 103 -21.24 -2.46 -15.64
CA PRO A 103 -20.48 -1.54 -14.83
C PRO A 103 -18.98 -1.83 -14.77
N PHE A 104 -18.56 -3.07 -15.07
CA PHE A 104 -17.18 -3.49 -14.88
C PHE A 104 -16.48 -3.79 -16.19
N ALA A 105 -15.40 -3.07 -16.47
CA ALA A 105 -14.60 -3.28 -17.66
C ALA A 105 -13.15 -3.52 -17.29
N TYR A 106 -12.56 -4.55 -17.90
CA TYR A 106 -11.15 -4.88 -17.77
C TYR A 106 -10.46 -4.87 -19.13
N GLU A 107 -9.21 -4.40 -19.14
CA GLU A 107 -8.25 -4.63 -20.20
C GLU A 107 -7.07 -5.39 -19.62
N SER A 108 -6.64 -6.47 -20.27
CA SER A 108 -5.52 -7.26 -19.76
C SER A 108 -4.64 -7.80 -20.86
N THR A 109 -3.33 -7.77 -20.63
CA THR A 109 -2.33 -8.48 -21.43
C THR A 109 -1.94 -9.81 -20.80
N GLY A 110 -2.53 -10.16 -19.64
CA GLY A 110 -2.07 -11.25 -18.78
C GLY A 110 -0.89 -10.86 -17.87
N GLY A 111 -0.07 -9.89 -18.25
CA GLY A 111 0.99 -9.32 -17.41
C GLY A 111 0.59 -8.03 -16.71
N GLU A 112 -0.23 -7.23 -17.37
CA GLU A 112 -0.83 -6.00 -16.84
C GLU A 112 -2.34 -6.09 -16.96
N THR A 113 -3.05 -5.65 -15.92
CA THR A 113 -4.52 -5.61 -15.90
C THR A 113 -4.97 -4.23 -15.45
N ARG A 114 -5.90 -3.64 -16.19
CA ARG A 114 -6.57 -2.39 -15.85
C ARG A 114 -8.05 -2.62 -15.64
N PHE A 115 -8.63 -1.83 -14.77
CA PHE A 115 -10.03 -1.93 -14.39
C PHE A 115 -10.70 -0.57 -14.39
N THR A 116 -11.91 -0.52 -14.93
CA THR A 116 -12.80 0.65 -14.89
C THR A 116 -14.13 0.24 -14.27
N ASN A 117 -14.58 1.01 -13.28
CA ASN A 117 -15.92 0.88 -12.71
C ASN A 117 -16.77 2.08 -13.18
N THR A 118 -17.74 1.84 -14.03
CA THR A 118 -18.61 2.92 -14.57
C THR A 118 -19.61 3.44 -13.55
N LEU A 119 -19.70 2.81 -12.37
CA LEU A 119 -20.48 3.31 -11.23
C LEU A 119 -19.75 4.39 -10.43
N ASP A 120 -18.46 4.62 -10.68
CA ASP A 120 -17.72 5.71 -10.07
C ASP A 120 -18.21 7.07 -10.59
N PRO A 121 -18.12 8.16 -9.79
CA PRO A 121 -18.59 9.49 -10.20
C PRO A 121 -17.84 10.04 -11.42
N GLU A 122 -16.58 9.68 -11.55
CA GLU A 122 -15.70 9.93 -12.68
C GLU A 122 -14.98 8.63 -13.01
N PRO A 123 -15.60 7.78 -13.86
CA PRO A 123 -15.00 6.50 -14.21
C PRO A 123 -13.63 6.70 -14.86
N ALA A 124 -12.60 6.12 -14.27
CA ALA A 124 -11.23 6.16 -14.79
C ALA A 124 -10.60 4.78 -14.73
N SER A 125 -9.86 4.44 -15.78
CA SER A 125 -9.11 3.20 -15.84
C SER A 125 -7.94 3.24 -14.86
N ARG A 126 -7.83 2.23 -13.99
CA ARG A 126 -6.74 2.08 -13.03
C ARG A 126 -6.09 0.71 -13.14
N GLN A 127 -4.82 0.66 -12.83
CA GLN A 127 -4.10 -0.61 -12.77
C GLN A 127 -4.55 -1.38 -11.53
N VAL A 128 -4.79 -2.68 -11.69
CA VAL A 128 -5.10 -3.62 -10.61
C VAL A 128 -4.15 -4.81 -10.69
N PHE A 129 -3.82 -5.38 -9.54
CA PHE A 129 -2.90 -6.52 -9.48
C PHE A 129 -3.51 -7.78 -10.10
N TRP A 130 -4.83 -7.98 -9.92
CA TRP A 130 -5.56 -9.17 -10.38
C TRP A 130 -7.01 -8.84 -10.71
N PHE A 131 -7.74 -9.78 -11.32
CA PHE A 131 -9.18 -9.68 -11.47
C PHE A 131 -9.87 -9.78 -10.12
N HIS A 132 -10.88 -8.95 -9.90
CA HIS A 132 -11.71 -9.02 -8.70
C HIS A 132 -12.54 -10.30 -8.69
N ARG A 133 -12.85 -10.81 -7.50
CA ARG A 133 -13.67 -12.00 -7.35
C ARG A 133 -15.15 -11.74 -7.71
N PRO A 134 -15.88 -12.77 -8.17
CA PRO A 134 -17.33 -12.66 -8.41
C PRO A 134 -18.12 -12.14 -7.21
N GLU A 135 -17.74 -12.54 -5.98
CA GLU A 135 -18.35 -12.11 -4.73
C GLU A 135 -18.21 -10.59 -4.52
N THR A 136 -17.08 -10.04 -4.87
CA THR A 136 -16.79 -8.62 -4.75
C THR A 136 -17.65 -7.82 -5.73
N LEU A 137 -17.69 -8.24 -7.00
CA LEU A 137 -18.55 -7.57 -7.98
C LEU A 137 -20.03 -7.70 -7.64
N ALA A 138 -20.46 -8.86 -7.11
CA ALA A 138 -21.82 -9.03 -6.59
C ALA A 138 -22.13 -8.04 -5.45
N GLY A 139 -21.17 -7.86 -4.53
CA GLY A 139 -21.29 -6.92 -3.41
C GLY A 139 -21.44 -5.48 -3.90
N TRP A 140 -20.64 -5.07 -4.89
CA TRP A 140 -20.71 -3.72 -5.49
C TRP A 140 -22.05 -3.48 -6.22
N ILE A 141 -22.57 -4.48 -6.93
CA ILE A 141 -23.90 -4.39 -7.56
C ILE A 141 -24.99 -4.28 -6.50
N ALA A 142 -24.94 -5.11 -5.46
CA ALA A 142 -25.90 -5.05 -4.38
C ALA A 142 -25.89 -3.69 -3.65
N GLU A 143 -24.71 -3.09 -3.50
CA GLU A 143 -24.57 -1.73 -2.96
C GLU A 143 -25.16 -0.69 -3.90
N ALA A 144 -24.88 -0.78 -5.20
CA ALA A 144 -25.45 0.15 -6.21
C ALA A 144 -26.97 0.09 -6.26
N LEU A 145 -27.56 -1.09 -6.10
CA LEU A 145 -29.01 -1.25 -6.04
C LEU A 145 -29.62 -0.70 -4.73
N ARG A 146 -28.91 -0.84 -3.61
CA ARG A 146 -29.35 -0.35 -2.31
C ARG A 146 -29.20 1.16 -2.16
N ASN A 147 -28.11 1.72 -2.72
CA ASN A 147 -27.77 3.13 -2.63
C ASN A 147 -27.42 3.72 -4.02
N PRO A 148 -28.40 3.90 -4.92
CA PRO A 148 -28.15 4.35 -6.28
C PRO A 148 -27.59 5.78 -6.36
N GLY A 149 -27.80 6.61 -5.32
CA GLY A 149 -27.25 7.97 -5.24
C GLY A 149 -25.78 8.04 -4.85
N ALA A 150 -25.23 6.96 -4.22
CA ALA A 150 -23.82 6.89 -3.82
C ALA A 150 -23.32 5.43 -3.89
N PRO A 151 -23.29 4.83 -5.11
CA PRO A 151 -23.12 3.39 -5.29
C PRO A 151 -21.71 2.88 -4.93
N THR A 152 -20.70 3.74 -4.96
CA THR A 152 -19.31 3.35 -4.74
C THR A 152 -18.67 4.13 -3.59
N LEU A 153 -17.54 3.62 -3.08
CA LEU A 153 -16.73 4.34 -2.09
C LEU A 153 -16.35 5.74 -2.61
N ARG A 154 -15.99 5.86 -3.90
CA ARG A 154 -15.60 7.15 -4.51
C ARG A 154 -16.75 8.17 -4.51
N TYR A 155 -17.98 7.73 -4.69
CA TYR A 155 -19.17 8.59 -4.50
C TYR A 155 -19.33 9.02 -3.05
N ARG A 156 -19.20 8.09 -2.11
CA ARG A 156 -19.39 8.37 -0.68
C ARG A 156 -18.30 9.29 -0.13
N LEU A 157 -17.06 9.18 -0.63
CA LEU A 157 -15.99 10.13 -0.31
C LEU A 157 -16.34 11.57 -0.68
N ARG A 158 -17.03 11.80 -1.81
CA ARG A 158 -17.52 13.14 -2.21
C ARG A 158 -18.66 13.66 -1.34
N GLY A 159 -19.43 12.76 -0.75
CA GLY A 159 -20.59 13.07 0.07
C GLY A 159 -20.31 13.09 1.57
N MET A 160 -19.05 12.98 2.01
CA MET A 160 -18.72 13.01 3.44
C MET A 160 -19.14 14.32 4.09
N PRO A 161 -19.76 14.30 5.27
CA PRO A 161 -20.11 15.53 6.00
C PRO A 161 -18.82 16.24 6.43
N PRO A 162 -18.86 17.58 6.59
CA PRO A 162 -17.76 18.34 7.15
C PRO A 162 -17.27 17.70 8.46
N ALA A 163 -15.95 17.64 8.65
CA ALA A 163 -15.38 17.09 9.85
C ALA A 163 -15.67 17.98 11.06
N ASP A 164 -16.15 17.40 12.17
CA ASP A 164 -16.06 18.06 13.47
C ASP A 164 -14.60 17.94 13.94
N LEU A 165 -13.91 19.06 13.93
CA LEU A 165 -12.50 19.18 14.24
C LEU A 165 -12.29 19.88 15.59
N THR A 166 -13.39 20.08 16.36
CA THR A 166 -13.35 20.68 17.68
C THR A 166 -12.40 19.91 18.59
N GLY A 167 -11.42 20.62 19.12
CA GLY A 167 -10.39 20.01 19.97
C GLY A 167 -9.26 19.30 19.23
N LEU A 168 -9.30 19.20 17.89
CA LEU A 168 -8.13 18.80 17.13
C LEU A 168 -7.13 19.96 17.09
N TRP A 169 -5.87 19.58 17.19
CA TRP A 169 -4.79 20.53 17.02
C TRP A 169 -4.72 21.04 15.56
N PRO A 170 -4.54 22.39 15.32
CA PRO A 170 -4.72 22.99 13.99
C PRO A 170 -4.04 22.31 12.80
N PRO A 171 -2.77 21.85 12.89
CA PRO A 171 -2.17 21.10 11.79
C PRO A 171 -2.90 19.81 11.40
N LYS A 172 -3.53 19.11 12.36
CA LYS A 172 -4.34 17.91 12.07
C LYS A 172 -5.65 18.27 11.36
N ASP A 173 -6.25 19.41 11.68
CA ASP A 173 -7.42 19.95 10.99
C ASP A 173 -7.10 20.14 9.50
N VAL A 174 -6.02 20.83 9.18
CA VAL A 174 -5.56 21.03 7.79
C VAL A 174 -5.33 19.70 7.09
N ALA A 175 -4.65 18.74 7.75
CA ALA A 175 -4.37 17.43 7.19
C ALA A 175 -5.66 16.67 6.85
N VAL A 176 -6.68 16.70 7.73
CA VAL A 176 -7.97 16.04 7.50
C VAL A 176 -8.68 16.63 6.31
N ARG A 177 -8.84 17.96 6.27
CA ARG A 177 -9.57 18.65 5.19
C ARG A 177 -8.92 18.41 3.84
N ASN A 178 -7.63 18.62 3.72
CA ASN A 178 -6.91 18.48 2.47
C ASN A 178 -6.89 17.03 1.98
N LEU A 179 -6.78 16.05 2.91
CA LEU A 179 -6.86 14.65 2.54
C LEU A 179 -8.26 14.29 2.01
N GLU A 180 -9.32 14.69 2.71
CA GLU A 180 -10.69 14.40 2.26
C GLU A 180 -11.02 15.07 0.93
N GLU A 181 -10.55 16.29 0.70
CA GLU A 181 -10.63 16.96 -0.59
C GLU A 181 -9.89 16.17 -1.68
N SER A 182 -8.67 15.75 -1.41
CA SER A 182 -7.87 14.94 -2.34
C SER A 182 -8.54 13.60 -2.69
N LEU A 183 -9.06 12.88 -1.68
CA LEU A 183 -9.78 11.63 -1.89
C LEU A 183 -11.10 11.84 -2.67
N SER A 184 -11.83 12.93 -2.38
CA SER A 184 -13.06 13.29 -3.08
C SER A 184 -12.80 13.66 -4.55
N ALA A 185 -11.64 14.25 -4.86
CA ALA A 185 -11.16 14.50 -6.20
C ALA A 185 -10.70 13.23 -6.94
N GLY A 186 -10.74 12.07 -6.27
CA GLY A 186 -10.41 10.78 -6.87
C GLY A 186 -8.90 10.45 -6.91
N HIS A 187 -8.03 11.23 -6.25
CA HIS A 187 -6.61 10.92 -6.16
C HIS A 187 -6.39 9.63 -5.38
N PRO A 188 -5.81 8.58 -5.98
CA PRO A 188 -5.69 7.28 -5.32
C PRO A 188 -4.61 7.23 -4.25
N ARG A 189 -3.68 8.19 -4.26
CA ARG A 189 -2.54 8.25 -3.34
C ARG A 189 -2.39 9.65 -2.78
N ALA A 190 -2.16 9.77 -1.47
CA ALA A 190 -1.93 11.04 -0.79
C ALA A 190 -0.80 10.91 0.23
N LEU A 191 0.02 11.95 0.35
CA LEU A 191 1.14 12.02 1.29
C LEU A 191 0.87 13.10 2.33
N ILE A 192 1.04 12.75 3.60
CA ILE A 192 0.98 13.65 4.75
C ILE A 192 2.36 13.69 5.39
N GLN A 193 2.98 14.85 5.36
CA GLN A 193 4.20 15.11 6.10
C GLN A 193 3.86 15.74 7.44
N MET A 194 4.24 15.09 8.52
CA MET A 194 4.12 15.64 9.88
C MET A 194 5.32 15.25 10.71
N ALA A 195 5.88 16.21 11.43
CA ALA A 195 7.03 16.03 12.32
C ALA A 195 6.80 14.89 13.33
N THR A 196 7.89 14.28 13.80
CA THR A 196 7.84 13.28 14.87
C THR A 196 7.22 13.89 16.13
N GLY A 197 6.41 13.13 16.85
CA GLY A 197 5.72 13.64 18.06
C GLY A 197 4.45 14.43 17.81
N SER A 198 4.13 14.83 16.57
CA SER A 198 2.93 15.60 16.21
C SER A 198 1.61 14.82 16.27
N GLY A 199 1.65 13.52 16.61
CA GLY A 199 0.47 12.67 16.76
C GLY A 199 -0.07 12.12 15.44
N LYS A 200 0.79 11.69 14.52
CA LYS A 200 0.44 11.02 13.25
C LYS A 200 -0.50 9.82 13.44
N THR A 201 -0.25 8.99 14.45
CA THR A 201 -1.06 7.79 14.74
C THR A 201 -2.49 8.16 15.16
N LEU A 202 -2.64 9.20 16.00
CA LEU A 202 -3.96 9.72 16.38
C LEU A 202 -4.71 10.28 15.16
N LEU A 203 -4.01 11.01 14.29
CA LEU A 203 -4.58 11.48 13.02
C LEU A 203 -5.07 10.31 12.18
N ALA A 204 -4.28 9.24 12.07
CA ALA A 204 -4.67 8.04 11.31
C ALA A 204 -5.89 7.33 11.90
N ALA A 205 -6.02 7.27 13.24
CA ALA A 205 -7.20 6.72 13.89
C ALA A 205 -8.44 7.58 13.58
N PHE A 206 -8.31 8.90 13.63
CA PHE A 206 -9.37 9.83 13.27
C PHE A 206 -9.79 9.69 11.79
N LEU A 207 -8.83 9.63 10.87
CA LEU A 207 -9.09 9.42 9.44
C LEU A 207 -9.77 8.06 9.20
N SER A 208 -9.29 7.00 9.83
CA SER A 208 -9.90 5.66 9.74
C SER A 208 -11.35 5.69 10.21
N TYR A 209 -11.62 6.38 11.32
CA TYR A 209 -12.98 6.57 11.83
C TYR A 209 -13.89 7.25 10.81
N ARG A 210 -13.45 8.36 10.24
CA ARG A 210 -14.24 9.11 9.28
C ARG A 210 -14.52 8.30 8.01
N LEU A 211 -13.49 7.65 7.47
CA LEU A 211 -13.62 6.83 6.26
C LEU A 211 -14.57 5.63 6.48
N VAL A 212 -14.47 4.96 7.63
CA VAL A 212 -15.36 3.83 7.96
C VAL A 212 -16.79 4.30 8.21
N LYS A 213 -16.97 5.38 8.97
CA LYS A 213 -18.31 5.84 9.39
C LYS A 213 -19.06 6.56 8.28
N PHE A 214 -18.42 7.50 7.60
CA PHE A 214 -19.09 8.44 6.70
C PHE A 214 -18.94 8.07 5.22
N ALA A 215 -17.84 7.40 4.84
CA ALA A 215 -17.65 6.89 3.48
C ALA A 215 -17.99 5.40 3.37
N ASP A 216 -18.32 4.73 4.46
CA ASP A 216 -18.58 3.28 4.53
C ASP A 216 -17.43 2.45 3.91
N ALA A 217 -16.19 2.88 4.15
CA ALA A 217 -15.02 2.08 3.84
C ALA A 217 -15.11 0.77 4.66
N LYS A 218 -15.04 -0.36 3.98
CA LYS A 218 -15.28 -1.66 4.63
C LYS A 218 -14.11 -2.05 5.51
N ARG A 219 -12.87 -1.84 4.99
CA ARG A 219 -11.66 -2.27 5.68
C ARG A 219 -10.49 -1.32 5.42
N VAL A 220 -9.78 -0.99 6.48
CA VAL A 220 -8.56 -0.19 6.47
C VAL A 220 -7.39 -1.07 6.88
N LEU A 221 -6.31 -1.07 6.11
CA LEU A 221 -5.02 -1.65 6.48
C LEU A 221 -4.10 -0.55 6.98
N PHE A 222 -3.60 -0.68 8.21
CA PHE A 222 -2.60 0.23 8.78
C PHE A 222 -1.25 -0.48 8.84
N LEU A 223 -0.31 -0.02 8.03
CA LEU A 223 1.03 -0.60 7.95
C LEU A 223 2.03 0.17 8.81
N VAL A 224 2.77 -0.56 9.62
CA VAL A 224 3.84 -0.06 10.47
C VAL A 224 5.18 -0.70 10.09
N ASP A 225 6.28 -0.04 10.47
CA ASP A 225 7.64 -0.52 10.18
C ASP A 225 8.04 -1.74 11.02
N ARG A 226 7.55 -1.84 12.28
CA ARG A 226 7.91 -2.90 13.25
C ARG A 226 6.72 -3.29 14.12
N ALA A 227 6.69 -4.53 14.61
CA ALA A 227 5.59 -5.05 15.42
C ALA A 227 5.36 -4.28 16.74
N ASN A 228 6.41 -3.75 17.38
CA ASN A 228 6.26 -2.91 18.57
C ASN A 228 5.47 -1.63 18.30
N LEU A 229 5.65 -1.01 17.13
CA LEU A 229 4.83 0.14 16.68
C LEU A 229 3.39 -0.27 16.43
N GLY A 230 3.15 -1.48 15.94
CA GLY A 230 1.79 -2.03 15.79
C GLY A 230 1.04 -2.14 17.12
N ARG A 231 1.71 -2.60 18.17
CA ARG A 231 1.14 -2.64 19.53
C ARG A 231 0.85 -1.23 20.07
N GLN A 232 1.72 -0.27 19.81
CA GLN A 232 1.49 1.13 20.17
C GLN A 232 0.29 1.70 19.40
N THR A 233 0.23 1.47 18.09
CA THR A 233 -0.89 1.89 17.23
C THR A 233 -2.22 1.31 17.73
N LEU A 234 -2.27 0.04 18.11
CA LEU A 234 -3.46 -0.57 18.69
C LEU A 234 -3.93 0.18 19.95
N LYS A 235 -3.02 0.57 20.83
CA LYS A 235 -3.35 1.36 22.04
C LYS A 235 -3.93 2.72 21.69
N GLU A 236 -3.43 3.37 20.65
CA GLU A 236 -3.99 4.65 20.15
C GLU A 236 -5.42 4.46 19.64
N PHE A 237 -5.71 3.40 18.85
CA PHE A 237 -7.07 3.10 18.43
C PHE A 237 -8.01 2.77 19.60
N GLN A 238 -7.51 2.06 20.62
CA GLN A 238 -8.26 1.76 21.84
C GLN A 238 -8.50 3.01 22.71
N GLY A 239 -7.56 3.95 22.70
CA GLY A 239 -7.65 5.22 23.41
C GLY A 239 -8.54 6.24 22.71
N PHE A 240 -8.64 6.16 21.36
CA PHE A 240 -9.34 7.15 20.56
C PHE A 240 -10.83 7.17 20.86
N THR A 241 -11.32 8.35 21.28
CA THR A 241 -12.73 8.63 21.53
C THR A 241 -13.31 9.38 20.34
N THR A 242 -14.43 8.91 19.82
CA THR A 242 -15.07 9.51 18.64
C THR A 242 -15.70 10.85 19.00
N PRO A 243 -15.54 11.89 18.15
CA PRO A 243 -15.94 13.24 18.51
C PRO A 243 -17.47 13.44 18.59
N ASP A 244 -18.23 12.65 17.85
CA ASP A 244 -19.66 12.84 17.66
C ASP A 244 -20.55 12.05 18.65
N ASP A 245 -20.05 10.97 19.24
CA ASP A 245 -20.84 10.19 20.21
C ASP A 245 -20.09 9.82 21.51
N GLY A 246 -18.81 10.20 21.59
CA GLY A 246 -18.00 10.00 22.79
C GLY A 246 -17.59 8.56 23.10
N ARG A 247 -17.89 7.60 22.22
CA ARG A 247 -17.52 6.20 22.41
C ARG A 247 -16.08 5.95 21.94
N LYS A 248 -15.48 4.89 22.48
CA LYS A 248 -14.18 4.41 21.99
C LYS A 248 -14.31 3.82 20.59
N PHE A 249 -13.29 4.01 19.74
CA PHE A 249 -13.26 3.41 18.41
C PHE A 249 -13.50 1.89 18.45
N THR A 250 -12.87 1.20 19.40
CA THR A 250 -12.95 -0.25 19.55
C THR A 250 -14.26 -0.75 20.15
N GLU A 251 -15.12 0.15 20.66
CA GLU A 251 -16.51 -0.18 21.03
C GLU A 251 -17.43 -0.20 19.81
N LEU A 252 -17.03 0.51 18.75
CA LEU A 252 -17.80 0.63 17.52
C LEU A 252 -17.33 -0.35 16.44
N TYR A 253 -16.02 -0.56 16.34
CA TYR A 253 -15.39 -1.27 15.23
C TYR A 253 -14.31 -2.24 15.73
N ASN A 254 -14.28 -3.43 15.12
CA ASN A 254 -13.22 -4.41 15.40
C ASN A 254 -11.90 -3.93 14.82
N VAL A 255 -10.87 -3.93 15.66
CA VAL A 255 -9.48 -3.63 15.31
C VAL A 255 -8.65 -4.88 15.56
N GLN A 256 -7.97 -5.38 14.55
CA GLN A 256 -7.03 -6.49 14.66
C GLN A 256 -5.59 -5.99 14.53
N HIS A 257 -4.75 -6.33 15.48
CA HIS A 257 -3.30 -6.31 15.30
C HIS A 257 -2.83 -7.72 14.94
N LEU A 258 -2.23 -7.86 13.76
CA LEU A 258 -1.76 -9.15 13.29
C LEU A 258 -0.53 -9.60 14.06
N SER A 259 -0.66 -10.71 14.76
CA SER A 259 0.44 -11.47 15.40
C SER A 259 0.67 -12.84 14.76
N SER A 260 -0.13 -13.19 13.76
CA SER A 260 -0.04 -14.38 12.91
C SER A 260 -0.52 -14.05 11.51
N ASN A 261 -0.32 -14.96 10.55
CA ASN A 261 -0.74 -14.77 9.15
C ASN A 261 -2.26 -14.99 8.92
N VAL A 262 -3.08 -14.86 9.98
CA VAL A 262 -4.54 -15.03 9.89
C VAL A 262 -5.23 -13.66 9.96
N VAL A 263 -5.85 -13.27 8.86
CA VAL A 263 -6.60 -12.00 8.75
C VAL A 263 -8.05 -12.24 9.16
N ASP A 264 -8.51 -11.49 10.18
CA ASP A 264 -9.92 -11.52 10.62
C ASP A 264 -10.82 -10.87 9.54
N PRO A 265 -11.80 -11.60 8.97
CA PRO A 265 -12.67 -11.08 7.93
C PRO A 265 -13.63 -9.99 8.42
N VAL A 266 -13.87 -9.86 9.72
CA VAL A 266 -14.78 -8.84 10.28
C VAL A 266 -14.07 -7.61 10.83
N ALA A 267 -12.73 -7.60 10.89
CA ALA A 267 -11.97 -6.45 11.33
C ALA A 267 -12.14 -5.26 10.38
N ARG A 268 -12.53 -4.11 10.92
CA ARG A 268 -12.62 -2.85 10.17
C ARG A 268 -11.25 -2.19 9.99
N VAL A 269 -10.37 -2.37 10.95
CA VAL A 269 -8.98 -1.92 10.86
C VAL A 269 -8.07 -3.11 11.16
N THR A 270 -7.14 -3.36 10.26
CA THR A 270 -6.06 -4.35 10.43
C THR A 270 -4.75 -3.61 10.57
N ILE A 271 -4.06 -3.78 11.67
CA ILE A 271 -2.73 -3.22 11.93
C ILE A 271 -1.71 -4.32 11.71
N SER A 272 -0.71 -4.09 10.87
CA SER A 272 0.31 -5.08 10.53
C SER A 272 1.64 -4.44 10.18
N THR A 273 2.72 -5.20 10.28
CA THR A 273 3.96 -4.86 9.60
C THR A 273 3.85 -5.19 8.11
N ILE A 274 4.63 -4.50 7.28
CA ILE A 274 4.64 -4.77 5.84
C ILE A 274 5.25 -6.15 5.54
N GLN A 275 6.21 -6.61 6.37
CA GLN A 275 6.83 -7.92 6.27
C GLN A 275 5.79 -9.03 6.45
N ARG A 276 4.91 -8.88 7.44
CA ARG A 276 3.85 -9.87 7.70
C ARG A 276 2.84 -9.91 6.55
N VAL A 277 2.41 -8.75 6.05
CA VAL A 277 1.52 -8.74 4.88
C VAL A 277 2.19 -9.39 3.68
N TYR A 278 3.47 -9.14 3.43
CA TYR A 278 4.23 -9.79 2.37
C TYR A 278 4.29 -11.32 2.56
N SER A 279 4.55 -11.81 3.78
CA SER A 279 4.52 -13.24 4.11
C SER A 279 3.14 -13.86 3.84
N ILE A 280 2.06 -13.16 4.21
CA ILE A 280 0.68 -13.58 3.90
C ILE A 280 0.46 -13.69 2.39
N LEU A 281 0.87 -12.68 1.62
CA LEU A 281 0.69 -12.66 0.16
C LEU A 281 1.50 -13.76 -0.54
N ARG A 282 2.60 -14.21 0.06
CA ARG A 282 3.37 -15.37 -0.41
C ARG A 282 2.77 -16.72 -0.01
N GLY A 283 1.67 -16.72 0.75
CA GLY A 283 1.04 -17.94 1.23
C GLY A 283 1.85 -18.70 2.29
N GLU A 284 2.76 -18.01 2.99
CA GLU A 284 3.53 -18.60 4.08
C GLU A 284 2.61 -18.84 5.31
N SER A 285 2.85 -19.93 6.02
CA SER A 285 2.01 -20.31 7.17
C SER A 285 2.08 -19.29 8.31
N ASP A 286 3.27 -18.74 8.58
CA ASP A 286 3.48 -17.61 9.49
C ASP A 286 4.82 -16.94 9.22
N LEU A 287 5.00 -15.71 9.75
CA LEU A 287 6.23 -14.94 9.71
C LEU A 287 7.07 -15.23 10.96
N ASP A 288 8.39 -15.37 10.80
CA ASP A 288 9.31 -15.44 11.95
C ASP A 288 9.16 -14.16 12.82
N PRO A 289 8.88 -14.32 14.13
CA PRO A 289 8.70 -13.16 15.02
C PRO A 289 9.91 -12.23 15.07
N GLY A 290 11.13 -12.74 14.85
CA GLY A 290 12.34 -11.93 14.79
C GLY A 290 12.37 -10.99 13.58
N LEU A 291 11.78 -11.39 12.45
CA LEU A 291 11.65 -10.54 11.26
C LEU A 291 10.58 -9.47 11.45
N ASP A 292 9.53 -9.76 12.20
CA ASP A 292 8.44 -8.82 12.48
C ASP A 292 8.86 -7.65 13.40
N GLU A 293 9.90 -7.87 14.24
CA GLU A 293 10.46 -6.83 15.10
C GLU A 293 11.59 -6.02 14.44
N GLN A 294 12.03 -6.39 13.23
CA GLN A 294 13.04 -5.66 12.48
C GLN A 294 12.40 -4.65 11.54
N SER A 295 13.14 -3.57 11.22
CA SER A 295 12.69 -2.65 10.19
C SER A 295 12.77 -3.30 8.81
N ALA A 296 11.73 -3.13 8.02
CA ALA A 296 11.69 -3.55 6.62
C ALA A 296 12.88 -2.99 5.81
N TYR A 297 13.35 -1.80 6.16
CA TYR A 297 14.49 -1.14 5.51
C TYR A 297 15.84 -1.86 5.78
N GLU A 298 15.96 -2.54 6.91
CA GLU A 298 17.18 -3.26 7.31
C GLU A 298 17.26 -4.66 6.69
N LEU A 299 16.15 -5.19 6.21
CA LEU A 299 16.06 -6.52 5.61
C LEU A 299 16.46 -6.44 4.13
N ALA A 300 17.74 -6.68 3.84
CA ALA A 300 18.23 -6.85 2.47
C ALA A 300 17.91 -8.27 1.98
N THR A 301 16.79 -8.43 1.29
CA THR A 301 16.42 -9.69 0.63
C THR A 301 16.27 -9.47 -0.87
N GLU A 302 16.61 -10.48 -1.66
CA GLU A 302 16.28 -10.47 -3.08
C GLU A 302 14.76 -10.42 -3.25
N PRO A 303 14.23 -9.55 -4.14
CA PRO A 303 12.80 -9.41 -4.32
C PRO A 303 12.20 -10.66 -4.96
N VAL A 304 11.43 -11.41 -4.18
CA VAL A 304 10.58 -12.48 -4.72
C VAL A 304 9.20 -11.86 -5.00
N PRO A 305 8.66 -12.00 -6.21
CA PRO A 305 7.36 -11.42 -6.54
C PRO A 305 6.26 -11.94 -5.62
N VAL A 306 5.33 -11.05 -5.23
CA VAL A 306 4.08 -11.46 -4.59
C VAL A 306 3.18 -12.11 -5.63
N GLU A 307 2.40 -13.10 -5.17
CA GLU A 307 1.43 -13.81 -6.00
C GLU A 307 0.00 -13.51 -5.54
N TYR A 308 -0.96 -13.85 -6.38
CA TYR A 308 -2.36 -13.72 -6.00
C TYR A 308 -2.70 -14.69 -4.86
N ASN A 309 -3.20 -14.13 -3.75
CA ASN A 309 -3.67 -14.93 -2.61
C ASN A 309 -5.19 -14.85 -2.50
N PRO A 310 -5.94 -15.94 -2.74
CA PRO A 310 -7.40 -15.96 -2.66
C PRO A 310 -7.95 -15.72 -1.24
N ALA A 311 -7.14 -15.92 -0.19
CA ALA A 311 -7.54 -15.62 1.19
C ALA A 311 -7.49 -14.11 1.50
N VAL A 312 -6.62 -13.36 0.80
CA VAL A 312 -6.47 -11.91 0.93
C VAL A 312 -6.37 -11.30 -0.48
N PRO A 313 -7.47 -11.29 -1.25
CA PRO A 313 -7.47 -10.76 -2.60
C PRO A 313 -7.24 -9.25 -2.64
N PRO A 314 -6.85 -8.68 -3.80
CA PRO A 314 -6.52 -7.26 -3.94
C PRO A 314 -7.57 -6.28 -3.42
N GLU A 315 -8.84 -6.66 -3.48
CA GLU A 315 -9.97 -5.87 -2.99
C GLU A 315 -10.29 -6.05 -1.50
N THR A 316 -9.39 -6.66 -0.72
CA THR A 316 -9.61 -6.90 0.71
C THR A 316 -9.69 -5.62 1.51
N TYR A 317 -8.91 -4.61 1.13
CA TYR A 317 -8.87 -3.31 1.82
C TYR A 317 -9.26 -2.18 0.87
N ASP A 318 -10.08 -1.26 1.35
CA ASP A 318 -10.46 -0.04 0.61
C ASP A 318 -9.42 1.07 0.77
N VAL A 319 -8.72 1.07 1.92
CA VAL A 319 -7.73 2.08 2.28
C VAL A 319 -6.51 1.42 2.91
N VAL A 320 -5.33 1.83 2.50
CA VAL A 320 -4.05 1.45 3.08
C VAL A 320 -3.38 2.70 3.64
N ILE A 321 -3.17 2.75 4.94
CA ILE A 321 -2.41 3.82 5.61
C ILE A 321 -1.03 3.27 5.94
N VAL A 322 0.01 3.99 5.54
CA VAL A 322 1.41 3.55 5.72
C VAL A 322 2.14 4.53 6.61
N ASP A 323 2.46 4.11 7.82
CA ASP A 323 3.30 4.90 8.73
C ASP A 323 4.78 4.77 8.33
N GLU A 324 5.53 5.87 8.50
CA GLU A 324 6.92 6.01 8.05
C GLU A 324 7.11 5.51 6.60
N CYS A 325 6.18 5.91 5.72
CA CYS A 325 6.04 5.38 4.35
C CYS A 325 7.33 5.49 3.53
N HIS A 326 8.21 6.46 3.83
CA HIS A 326 9.51 6.61 3.18
C HIS A 326 10.41 5.37 3.31
N ARG A 327 10.13 4.44 4.23
CA ARG A 327 10.84 3.17 4.41
C ARG A 327 10.23 2.00 3.65
N SER A 328 8.93 2.09 3.34
CA SER A 328 8.12 0.96 2.83
C SER A 328 7.88 1.01 1.31
N ILE A 329 8.23 2.11 0.64
CA ILE A 329 7.96 2.31 -0.79
C ILE A 329 9.08 1.79 -1.73
N TYR A 330 10.08 1.12 -1.18
CA TYR A 330 11.24 0.63 -1.94
C TYR A 330 11.17 -0.87 -2.24
N GLY A 331 11.74 -1.23 -3.38
CA GLY A 331 12.06 -2.61 -3.75
C GLY A 331 10.90 -3.58 -3.50
N LEU A 332 11.19 -4.56 -2.67
CA LEU A 332 10.29 -5.65 -2.30
C LEU A 332 8.95 -5.17 -1.70
N TRP A 333 8.99 -4.18 -0.82
CA TRP A 333 7.84 -3.74 -0.04
C TRP A 333 6.81 -2.97 -0.85
N ARG A 334 7.24 -2.30 -1.92
CA ARG A 334 6.35 -1.62 -2.84
C ARG A 334 5.31 -2.57 -3.44
N GLN A 335 5.67 -3.83 -3.69
CA GLN A 335 4.75 -4.83 -4.23
C GLN A 335 3.51 -5.04 -3.35
N VAL A 336 3.68 -4.94 -2.02
CA VAL A 336 2.55 -5.04 -1.07
C VAL A 336 1.58 -3.89 -1.26
N LEU A 337 2.09 -2.68 -1.49
CA LEU A 337 1.26 -1.48 -1.70
C LEU A 337 0.57 -1.50 -3.07
N ASP A 338 1.26 -1.99 -4.10
CA ASP A 338 0.71 -2.09 -5.46
C ASP A 338 -0.23 -3.32 -5.62
N TYR A 339 -0.25 -4.23 -4.63
CA TYR A 339 -1.13 -5.40 -4.63
C TYR A 339 -2.60 -5.04 -4.41
N PHE A 340 -2.90 -4.12 -3.49
CA PHE A 340 -4.27 -3.78 -3.12
C PHE A 340 -4.88 -2.73 -4.05
N ASP A 341 -6.14 -2.97 -4.49
CA ASP A 341 -6.96 -1.96 -5.19
C ASP A 341 -7.57 -1.00 -4.17
N ALA A 342 -6.74 -0.18 -3.55
CA ALA A 342 -7.08 0.66 -2.41
C ALA A 342 -6.57 2.09 -2.56
N PHE A 343 -7.20 3.03 -1.86
CA PHE A 343 -6.58 4.34 -1.62
C PHE A 343 -5.38 4.18 -0.69
N THR A 344 -4.26 4.83 -1.01
CA THR A 344 -3.03 4.74 -0.22
C THR A 344 -2.68 6.09 0.39
N ILE A 345 -2.59 6.15 1.72
CA ILE A 345 -2.26 7.34 2.49
C ILE A 345 -0.91 7.12 3.17
N GLY A 346 0.09 7.90 2.80
CA GLY A 346 1.42 7.85 3.40
C GLY A 346 1.55 8.88 4.54
N LEU A 347 2.08 8.43 5.66
CA LEU A 347 2.45 9.30 6.79
C LEU A 347 3.97 9.26 6.93
N THR A 348 4.62 10.40 7.07
CA THR A 348 6.06 10.48 7.31
C THR A 348 6.46 11.82 7.91
N ALA A 349 7.55 11.84 8.69
CA ALA A 349 8.18 13.08 9.12
C ALA A 349 9.20 13.60 8.07
N THR A 350 9.79 12.70 7.30
CA THR A 350 10.94 12.97 6.43
C THR A 350 10.71 12.41 5.02
N PRO A 351 9.83 13.04 4.22
CA PRO A 351 9.60 12.58 2.86
C PRO A 351 10.88 12.75 2.00
N ASN A 352 11.12 11.80 1.13
CA ASN A 352 12.19 11.84 0.15
C ASN A 352 11.62 11.91 -1.28
N LYS A 353 12.48 12.14 -2.27
CA LYS A 353 12.07 12.26 -3.68
C LYS A 353 11.28 11.04 -4.18
N GLN A 354 11.58 9.87 -3.68
CA GLN A 354 10.91 8.63 -4.09
C GLN A 354 9.52 8.52 -3.46
N ALA A 355 9.35 8.99 -2.20
CA ALA A 355 8.04 9.10 -1.58
C ALA A 355 7.14 10.04 -2.40
N PHE A 356 7.63 11.22 -2.77
CA PHE A 356 6.89 12.13 -3.64
C PHE A 356 6.51 11.47 -4.97
N GLY A 357 7.43 10.73 -5.60
CA GLY A 357 7.15 9.99 -6.84
C GLY A 357 6.08 8.91 -6.67
N PHE A 358 6.15 8.10 -5.60
CA PHE A 358 5.17 7.05 -5.33
C PHE A 358 3.77 7.60 -5.07
N PHE A 359 3.68 8.72 -4.34
CA PHE A 359 2.40 9.39 -4.04
C PHE A 359 1.98 10.39 -5.13
N ASN A 360 2.51 10.31 -6.36
CA ASN A 360 2.15 11.15 -7.50
C ASN A 360 2.29 12.65 -7.21
N GLN A 361 3.25 13.04 -6.37
CA GLN A 361 3.48 14.41 -5.86
C GLN A 361 2.27 15.01 -5.13
N ASN A 362 1.30 14.19 -4.74
CA ASN A 362 0.11 14.62 -4.00
C ASN A 362 0.41 14.76 -2.51
N LEU A 363 1.14 15.81 -2.15
CA LEU A 363 1.39 16.22 -0.77
C LEU A 363 0.21 17.05 -0.28
N VAL A 364 -0.62 16.48 0.58
CA VAL A 364 -1.83 17.15 1.10
C VAL A 364 -1.60 17.93 2.38
N MET A 365 -0.51 17.64 3.09
CA MET A 365 -0.10 18.37 4.30
C MET A 365 1.41 18.35 4.45
N GLU A 366 1.97 19.52 4.75
CA GLU A 366 3.36 19.72 5.12
C GLU A 366 3.44 20.40 6.49
N TYR A 367 3.92 19.67 7.48
CA TYR A 367 4.19 20.15 8.83
C TYR A 367 5.56 19.67 9.26
N GLY A 368 6.57 20.49 8.92
CA GLY A 368 7.97 20.18 9.13
C GLY A 368 8.45 20.37 10.57
N HIS A 369 9.72 20.04 10.81
CA HIS A 369 10.38 20.20 12.12
C HIS A 369 10.39 21.64 12.59
N ASP A 370 10.76 22.59 11.73
CA ASP A 370 10.88 23.99 12.09
C ASP A 370 9.55 24.59 12.57
N GLN A 371 8.44 24.21 11.90
CA GLN A 371 7.11 24.61 12.31
C GLN A 371 6.71 23.94 13.63
N ALA A 372 7.06 22.66 13.83
CA ALA A 372 6.80 21.96 15.08
C ALA A 372 7.58 22.55 16.26
N VAL A 373 8.77 23.08 16.03
CA VAL A 373 9.55 23.82 17.03
C VAL A 373 8.88 25.18 17.32
N ALA A 374 8.48 25.91 16.28
CA ALA A 374 7.79 27.20 16.46
C ALA A 374 6.48 27.07 17.25
N ASP A 375 5.76 25.94 17.06
CA ASP A 375 4.52 25.63 17.78
C ASP A 375 4.76 25.00 19.17
N GLY A 376 6.01 24.79 19.58
CA GLY A 376 6.38 24.19 20.87
C GLY A 376 6.09 22.67 20.98
N VAL A 377 5.86 22.00 19.87
CA VAL A 377 5.66 20.53 19.82
C VAL A 377 6.98 19.78 19.86
N ASN A 378 8.00 20.33 19.20
CA ASN A 378 9.37 19.84 19.22
C ASN A 378 10.30 20.88 19.83
N VAL A 379 11.47 20.40 20.21
CA VAL A 379 12.59 21.27 20.61
C VAL A 379 13.55 21.41 19.44
N ASP A 380 14.16 22.57 19.33
CA ASP A 380 15.22 22.81 18.38
C ASP A 380 16.47 21.98 18.76
N PHE A 381 17.39 21.82 17.84
CA PHE A 381 18.61 21.07 18.07
C PHE A 381 19.82 21.76 17.45
N ASP A 382 20.92 21.69 18.15
CA ASP A 382 22.23 22.10 17.64
C ASP A 382 23.02 20.88 17.17
N VAL A 383 23.71 21.01 16.03
CA VAL A 383 24.55 19.96 15.48
C VAL A 383 26.01 20.23 15.80
N TYR A 384 26.53 19.53 16.80
CA TYR A 384 27.96 19.54 17.12
C TYR A 384 28.69 18.50 16.28
N ARG A 385 29.62 18.96 15.45
CA ARG A 385 30.47 18.07 14.63
C ARG A 385 31.85 17.97 15.25
N ILE A 386 32.18 16.83 15.80
CA ILE A 386 33.52 16.52 16.24
C ILE A 386 34.30 15.99 15.03
N ARG A 387 35.25 16.78 14.55
CA ARG A 387 36.10 16.42 13.42
C ARG A 387 37.41 15.88 13.96
N THR A 388 37.84 14.74 13.45
CA THR A 388 39.16 14.18 13.68
C THR A 388 39.84 14.01 12.33
N GLU A 389 41.17 13.97 12.31
CA GLU A 389 41.94 13.78 11.08
C GLU A 389 41.48 12.54 10.30
N ILE A 390 41.17 11.44 11.02
CA ILE A 390 40.65 10.19 10.44
C ILE A 390 39.25 10.39 9.83
N THR A 391 38.40 11.22 10.41
CA THR A 391 37.04 11.47 9.84
C THR A 391 37.06 12.33 8.60
N GLU A 392 38.08 13.15 8.41
CA GLU A 392 38.23 14.03 7.25
C GLU A 392 39.00 13.36 6.12
N GLN A 393 40.12 12.72 6.43
CA GLN A 393 41.08 12.22 5.42
C GLN A 393 41.02 10.69 5.26
N GLY A 394 40.36 9.97 6.20
CA GLY A 394 40.53 8.52 6.28
C GLY A 394 41.88 8.13 6.90
N SER A 395 42.27 6.89 6.74
CA SER A 395 43.59 6.40 7.15
C SER A 395 43.93 5.10 6.45
N THR A 396 45.19 4.67 6.58
CA THR A 396 45.68 3.41 6.03
C THR A 396 46.23 2.56 7.18
N ILE A 397 45.95 1.27 7.14
CA ILE A 397 46.58 0.29 8.01
C ILE A 397 47.60 -0.46 7.16
N ASP A 398 48.86 -0.40 7.56
CA ASP A 398 49.95 -0.98 6.79
C ASP A 398 49.87 -2.49 6.67
N ALA A 399 50.32 -3.05 5.57
CA ALA A 399 50.50 -4.50 5.41
C ALA A 399 51.39 -5.08 6.56
N GLY A 400 51.11 -6.29 6.97
CA GLY A 400 51.80 -6.96 8.04
C GLY A 400 51.22 -6.72 9.43
N ILE A 401 50.29 -5.79 9.63
CA ILE A 401 49.57 -5.57 10.88
C ILE A 401 48.47 -6.64 11.04
N VAL A 402 48.35 -7.18 12.26
CA VAL A 402 47.26 -8.11 12.60
C VAL A 402 46.03 -7.32 12.97
N THR A 403 44.98 -7.46 12.17
CA THR A 403 43.73 -6.72 12.32
C THR A 403 42.57 -7.65 12.67
N GLN A 404 41.65 -7.19 13.50
CA GLN A 404 40.45 -7.91 13.89
C GLN A 404 39.34 -7.67 12.86
N PHE A 405 38.90 -8.74 12.20
CA PHE A 405 37.71 -8.75 11.37
C PHE A 405 36.54 -9.32 12.15
N ARG A 406 35.36 -8.72 11.99
CA ARG A 406 34.12 -9.19 12.57
C ARG A 406 33.09 -9.42 11.48
N ASP A 407 32.61 -10.64 11.38
CA ASP A 407 31.51 -10.96 10.48
C ASP A 407 30.23 -10.27 10.93
N ARG A 408 29.51 -9.63 9.98
CA ARG A 408 28.31 -8.83 10.30
C ARG A 408 27.13 -9.70 10.70
N GLN A 409 26.97 -10.88 10.13
CA GLN A 409 25.83 -11.76 10.38
C GLN A 409 26.07 -12.64 11.62
N SER A 410 27.17 -13.38 11.63
CA SER A 410 27.48 -14.30 12.71
C SER A 410 28.09 -13.65 13.95
N ARG A 411 28.52 -12.38 13.84
CA ARG A 411 29.28 -11.61 14.85
C ARG A 411 30.57 -12.29 15.31
N ARG A 412 31.03 -13.35 14.63
CA ARG A 412 32.29 -14.02 14.92
C ARG A 412 33.45 -13.11 14.56
N THR A 413 34.46 -13.12 15.42
CA THR A 413 35.69 -12.36 15.20
C THR A 413 36.80 -13.30 14.80
N ARG A 414 37.60 -12.87 13.82
CA ARG A 414 38.84 -13.52 13.39
C ARG A 414 39.97 -12.49 13.39
N TRP A 415 41.18 -12.94 13.65
CA TRP A 415 42.37 -12.11 13.57
C TRP A 415 43.15 -12.55 12.34
N GLU A 416 43.42 -11.62 11.44
CA GLU A 416 44.20 -11.88 10.22
C GLU A 416 45.30 -10.85 10.10
N LYS A 417 46.45 -11.28 9.62
CA LYS A 417 47.51 -10.41 9.20
C LYS A 417 47.19 -9.87 7.84
N LEU A 418 47.25 -8.57 7.64
CA LEU A 418 47.05 -7.94 6.38
C LEU A 418 48.19 -8.26 5.41
N ASP A 419 47.86 -8.79 4.22
CA ASP A 419 48.82 -9.06 3.17
C ASP A 419 49.16 -7.79 2.34
N GLU A 420 48.21 -6.83 2.28
CA GLU A 420 48.32 -5.55 1.61
C GLU A 420 47.83 -4.40 2.53
N ASP A 421 48.22 -3.16 2.20
CA ASP A 421 47.74 -1.97 2.90
C ASP A 421 46.22 -1.84 2.80
N LEU A 422 45.56 -1.64 3.92
CA LEU A 422 44.11 -1.41 3.99
C LEU A 422 43.81 0.08 4.14
N ALA A 423 43.56 0.75 3.03
CA ALA A 423 43.12 2.15 3.04
C ALA A 423 41.60 2.26 3.20
N TYR A 424 41.16 3.22 4.01
CA TYR A 424 39.75 3.53 4.18
C TYR A 424 39.51 5.04 4.25
N THR A 425 38.35 5.44 3.76
CA THR A 425 37.90 6.85 3.76
C THR A 425 37.13 7.17 5.05
N GLY A 426 37.01 8.46 5.38
CA GLY A 426 36.19 8.91 6.50
C GLY A 426 34.72 8.41 6.44
N GLN A 427 34.17 8.18 5.23
CA GLN A 427 32.80 7.66 5.06
C GLN A 427 32.66 6.17 5.40
N GLN A 428 33.75 5.43 5.46
CA GLN A 428 33.78 4.01 5.83
C GLN A 428 33.92 3.80 7.34
N LEU A 429 34.25 4.86 8.10
CA LEU A 429 34.25 4.82 9.55
C LEU A 429 32.85 4.51 10.09
N ASP A 430 32.81 3.71 11.16
CA ASP A 430 31.60 3.20 11.83
C ASP A 430 30.67 2.34 10.94
N ARG A 431 31.03 2.17 9.66
CA ARG A 431 30.32 1.28 8.73
C ARG A 431 31.11 0.03 8.39
N ALA A 432 32.29 0.21 7.81
CA ALA A 432 33.17 -0.88 7.40
C ALA A 432 34.40 -1.02 8.33
N VAL A 433 34.83 0.08 8.92
CA VAL A 433 36.00 0.15 9.83
C VAL A 433 35.57 0.80 11.14
N VAL A 434 35.92 0.19 12.27
CA VAL A 434 35.68 0.74 13.61
C VAL A 434 37.02 1.11 14.24
N ALA A 435 37.27 2.41 14.35
CA ALA A 435 38.46 2.97 14.98
C ALA A 435 38.17 3.28 16.46
N ARG A 436 38.62 2.40 17.40
CA ARG A 436 38.31 2.54 18.81
C ARG A 436 38.86 3.83 19.44
N ASP A 437 40.01 4.28 18.99
CA ASP A 437 40.62 5.52 19.49
C ASP A 437 39.85 6.77 18.98
N GLN A 438 39.34 6.74 17.77
CA GLN A 438 38.46 7.78 17.27
C GLN A 438 37.17 7.88 18.08
N ILE A 439 36.52 6.73 18.37
CA ILE A 439 35.34 6.69 19.24
C ILE A 439 35.63 7.23 20.63
N ARG A 440 36.78 6.83 21.21
CA ARG A 440 37.23 7.35 22.51
C ARG A 440 37.39 8.87 22.46
N THR A 441 38.09 9.41 21.46
CA THR A 441 38.28 10.86 21.28
C THR A 441 36.95 11.59 21.21
N VAL A 442 35.96 11.06 20.43
CA VAL A 442 34.61 11.64 20.35
C VAL A 442 33.92 11.68 21.70
N LEU A 443 34.00 10.57 22.46
CA LEU A 443 33.39 10.49 23.81
C LEU A 443 34.07 11.41 24.81
N GLU A 444 35.39 11.54 24.76
CA GLU A 444 36.15 12.46 25.61
C GLU A 444 35.81 13.92 25.32
N VAL A 445 35.79 14.32 24.05
CA VAL A 445 35.39 15.67 23.62
C VAL A 445 33.94 15.95 24.04
N TYR A 446 33.02 15.00 23.83
CA TYR A 446 31.63 15.14 24.26
C TYR A 446 31.55 15.35 25.81
N ARG A 447 32.22 14.52 26.58
CA ARG A 447 32.23 14.64 28.04
C ARG A 447 32.78 16.00 28.50
N ASP A 448 33.89 16.43 27.91
CA ASP A 448 34.60 17.63 28.33
C ASP A 448 33.87 18.92 27.92
N ARG A 449 33.06 18.85 26.85
CA ARG A 449 32.26 19.96 26.33
C ARG A 449 30.80 19.94 26.81
N LEU A 450 30.36 18.85 27.44
CA LEU A 450 28.96 18.64 27.80
C LEU A 450 28.34 19.79 28.56
N PHE A 451 29.01 20.27 29.63
CA PHE A 451 28.49 21.31 30.50
C PHE A 451 29.04 22.72 30.21
N THR A 452 29.99 22.84 29.29
CA THR A 452 30.62 24.13 28.97
C THR A 452 30.12 24.70 27.66
N GLU A 453 29.77 23.88 26.68
CA GLU A 453 29.37 24.31 25.35
C GLU A 453 28.06 23.67 24.89
N ILE A 454 27.84 22.37 25.19
CA ILE A 454 26.69 21.63 24.67
C ILE A 454 25.43 21.93 25.52
N PHE A 455 25.55 21.90 26.83
CA PHE A 455 24.51 22.24 27.79
C PHE A 455 25.09 23.22 28.84
N PRO A 456 25.38 24.46 28.47
CA PRO A 456 25.83 25.45 29.45
C PRO A 456 24.70 25.73 30.40
N GLY A 457 24.81 25.28 31.65
CA GLY A 457 23.82 25.16 32.71
C GLY A 457 22.89 26.29 33.00
#